data_a796f36010242df5e55d02c96b5ffe3b
#
_entry.id   a796f36010242df5e55d02c96b5ffe3b
#
_cell.length_a   1.000
_cell.length_b   1.000
_cell.length_c   1.000
_cell.angle_alpha   90.00
_cell.angle_beta   90.00
_cell.angle_gamma   90.00
#
_symmetry.space_group_name_H-M   'P 1'
#
loop_
_entity.id
_entity.type
_entity.pdbx_description
1 polymer ?
#
loop_
_entity_poly.entity_id
_entity_poly.type
_entity_poly.pdbx_seq_one_letter_code
_entity_poly.pdbx_strand_id
1 'polypeptide(L)'
;MSNDERPVPDISISTAKPSKNPLGYTITYHGNGLTFADGNSENEIVVNSSGKILSGQYKLPGNTAVTWYLDSQCTSKIETDNSGLPLSGIYSDLDLYAKPKTFLLKGYNSSEDYNEFFNLVPSTATSIVFTDEAMPTSEALIDADADGDGGVVAWMDGTTMKISTQISGQKIIAPSNCTLMFFGLSKVLSINLSNLDTSNVTTMESMFYSCMKLTTLDLTPLNTSNVTNMSSMFYGCRNIINLNLSPLNTNNVTDMSEMFSGCSGFTTLDLTPLNTSKVTDMSDIFRGCSKLTNIDLTPLDTSLVTNMSGIFANCSKLTSINLSPLDTRNITDMSYMFSGCSGLTNLDLTPLNTSNVTNIGQMFSSCKGLTTLDLSSLNTQKVTSMDYMFSGCSGLTNLDLTPLDTSKVTNISGIFAGCSGLTNLDLTPLNTQNVTNMSYMFSGCSGLTALDLTPLDTKNVTSMRDMFSDCSEIIKIDISTFNTLKVSDMYEMLSGCKSLISLNLNVDTSNVTTMTDMFGYTTYDGEDKHCNKLTLLSVSDKFSFVGSNYNLPAGTWYASDGTAYTSNGKSCTIPNNKADTYTRR
;
A
#
# COMPACT_ATOMS: atom_id res chain seq x y z
N MET A 1 -3.10 -30.37 2.85
CA MET A 1 -4.16 -31.34 3.09
C MET A 1 -3.62 -32.34 4.11
N SER A 2 -3.80 -32.05 5.37
CA SER A 2 -3.75 -33.01 6.48
C SER A 2 -4.69 -32.46 7.53
N ASN A 3 -5.83 -33.12 7.68
CA ASN A 3 -6.78 -32.90 8.76
C ASN A 3 -6.07 -33.20 10.08
N ASP A 4 -5.75 -32.15 10.83
CA ASP A 4 -5.35 -32.28 12.23
C ASP A 4 -6.65 -32.22 13.06
N GLU A 5 -7.39 -33.32 13.02
CA GLU A 5 -8.43 -33.58 14.00
C GLU A 5 -7.70 -33.85 15.33
N ARG A 6 -7.59 -32.82 16.16
CA ARG A 6 -7.28 -33.06 17.58
C ARG A 6 -8.39 -33.94 18.15
N PRO A 7 -8.07 -35.09 18.74
CA PRO A 7 -9.09 -35.94 19.35
C PRO A 7 -9.75 -35.12 20.47
N VAL A 8 -11.06 -34.92 20.37
CA VAL A 8 -11.89 -34.52 21.50
C VAL A 8 -11.57 -35.55 22.61
N PRO A 9 -11.17 -35.13 23.81
CA PRO A 9 -10.94 -36.10 24.88
C PRO A 9 -12.26 -36.83 25.09
N ASP A 10 -12.21 -38.11 24.79
CA ASP A 10 -13.29 -39.03 25.12
C ASP A 10 -13.38 -39.07 26.66
N ILE A 11 -14.24 -38.22 27.22
CA ILE A 11 -14.53 -38.27 28.64
C ILE A 11 -15.35 -39.52 28.83
N SER A 12 -14.63 -40.62 28.99
CA SER A 12 -15.23 -41.88 29.49
C SER A 12 -15.70 -41.60 30.92
N ILE A 13 -16.90 -41.03 31.02
CA ILE A 13 -17.65 -41.07 32.29
C ILE A 13 -17.71 -42.55 32.63
N SER A 14 -17.12 -42.91 33.74
CA SER A 14 -17.02 -44.26 34.28
C SER A 14 -18.28 -45.08 33.96
N THR A 15 -18.11 -46.19 33.26
CA THR A 15 -19.19 -47.18 33.02
C THR A 15 -19.52 -47.97 34.27
N ALA A 16 -19.42 -47.39 35.46
CA ALA A 16 -20.03 -47.96 36.65
C ALA A 16 -21.53 -47.98 36.45
N LYS A 17 -22.15 -49.16 36.41
CA LYS A 17 -23.62 -49.30 36.38
C LYS A 17 -24.23 -48.40 37.44
N PRO A 18 -25.16 -47.49 37.09
CA PRO A 18 -25.73 -46.60 38.06
C PRO A 18 -26.42 -47.37 39.16
N SER A 19 -26.10 -47.11 40.42
CA SER A 19 -26.98 -47.45 41.53
C SER A 19 -28.28 -46.69 41.26
N LYS A 20 -29.41 -47.36 41.08
CA LYS A 20 -30.71 -46.71 40.87
C LYS A 20 -30.99 -45.86 42.09
N ASN A 21 -30.71 -44.58 42.08
CA ASN A 21 -31.26 -43.63 43.01
C ASN A 21 -32.72 -43.35 42.55
N PRO A 22 -33.74 -43.77 43.30
CA PRO A 22 -35.12 -43.56 42.90
C PRO A 22 -35.53 -42.07 42.96
N LEU A 23 -34.70 -41.20 43.51
CA LEU A 23 -34.94 -39.75 43.66
C LEU A 23 -34.29 -38.88 42.59
N GLY A 24 -33.45 -39.44 41.68
CA GLY A 24 -32.73 -38.69 40.68
C GLY A 24 -31.24 -38.45 41.01
N TYR A 25 -30.56 -37.64 40.20
CA TYR A 25 -29.15 -37.25 40.37
C TYR A 25 -29.09 -35.81 40.86
N THR A 26 -28.14 -35.50 41.71
CA THR A 26 -27.87 -34.15 42.20
C THR A 26 -26.87 -33.48 41.28
N ILE A 27 -27.17 -32.23 40.82
CA ILE A 27 -26.20 -31.34 40.24
C ILE A 27 -25.95 -30.22 41.23
N THR A 28 -24.72 -30.10 41.68
CA THR A 28 -24.25 -29.01 42.52
C THR A 28 -23.61 -27.94 41.64
N TYR A 29 -24.15 -26.74 41.67
CA TYR A 29 -23.65 -25.60 40.93
C TYR A 29 -22.80 -24.71 41.85
N HIS A 30 -21.52 -24.62 41.61
CA HIS A 30 -20.58 -23.77 42.34
C HIS A 30 -20.43 -22.44 41.61
N GLY A 31 -20.72 -21.34 42.29
CA GLY A 31 -20.58 -19.99 41.71
C GLY A 31 -19.12 -19.58 41.38
N ASN A 32 -18.14 -20.26 42.01
CA ASN A 32 -16.71 -20.06 41.76
C ASN A 32 -16.31 -18.57 41.79
N GLY A 33 -16.76 -17.86 42.83
CA GLY A 33 -16.61 -16.42 43.03
C GLY A 33 -17.85 -15.59 42.66
N LEU A 34 -18.85 -16.18 42.03
CA LEU A 34 -20.16 -15.58 41.77
C LEU A 34 -21.17 -16.00 42.83
N THR A 35 -22.23 -15.22 42.99
CA THR A 35 -23.35 -15.52 43.88
C THR A 35 -24.63 -15.75 43.10
N PHE A 36 -25.40 -16.75 43.49
CA PHE A 36 -26.73 -17.03 42.97
C PHE A 36 -27.77 -15.98 43.41
N ALA A 37 -28.92 -15.97 42.80
CA ALA A 37 -29.98 -14.99 43.06
C ALA A 37 -30.49 -15.01 44.53
N ASP A 38 -30.31 -16.12 45.23
CA ASP A 38 -30.61 -16.28 46.66
C ASP A 38 -29.47 -15.86 47.60
N GLY A 39 -28.34 -15.37 47.03
CA GLY A 39 -27.17 -14.95 47.81
C GLY A 39 -26.19 -16.06 48.14
N ASN A 40 -26.42 -17.29 47.76
CA ASN A 40 -25.54 -18.43 48.04
C ASN A 40 -24.40 -18.50 47.00
N SER A 41 -23.28 -19.10 47.36
CA SER A 41 -22.16 -19.41 46.47
C SER A 41 -22.31 -20.78 45.79
N GLU A 42 -23.22 -21.60 46.27
CA GLU A 42 -23.53 -22.94 45.76
C GLU A 42 -25.02 -23.15 45.80
N ASN A 43 -25.52 -23.86 44.79
CA ASN A 43 -26.92 -24.30 44.71
C ASN A 43 -27.02 -25.71 44.12
N GLU A 44 -28.04 -26.45 44.55
CA GLU A 44 -28.28 -27.84 44.13
C GLU A 44 -29.61 -27.96 43.44
N ILE A 45 -29.65 -28.80 42.41
CA ILE A 45 -30.88 -29.29 41.80
C ILE A 45 -30.85 -30.81 41.75
N VAL A 46 -32.04 -31.42 41.79
CA VAL A 46 -32.19 -32.85 41.54
C VAL A 46 -32.84 -33.03 40.16
N VAL A 47 -32.24 -33.85 39.30
CA VAL A 47 -32.70 -34.11 37.95
C VAL A 47 -32.85 -35.63 37.73
N ASN A 48 -33.75 -36.01 36.84
CA ASN A 48 -33.78 -37.39 36.36
C ASN A 48 -32.70 -37.63 35.27
N SER A 49 -32.54 -38.86 34.81
CA SER A 49 -31.54 -39.24 33.79
C SER A 49 -31.69 -38.54 32.42
N SER A 50 -32.86 -37.93 32.17
CA SER A 50 -33.11 -37.11 30.98
C SER A 50 -32.90 -35.60 31.19
N GLY A 51 -32.38 -35.20 32.33
CA GLY A 51 -32.12 -33.80 32.68
C GLY A 51 -33.35 -33.00 33.14
N LYS A 52 -34.50 -33.65 33.32
CA LYS A 52 -35.70 -32.96 33.85
C LYS A 52 -35.52 -32.65 35.31
N ILE A 53 -35.64 -31.37 35.69
CA ILE A 53 -35.56 -30.89 37.10
C ILE A 53 -36.72 -31.48 37.90
N LEU A 54 -36.38 -32.13 39.01
CA LEU A 54 -37.31 -32.68 39.99
C LEU A 54 -37.44 -31.76 41.20
N SER A 55 -36.39 -31.11 41.62
CA SER A 55 -36.38 -30.13 42.72
C SER A 55 -35.14 -29.23 42.70
N GLY A 56 -35.20 -28.10 43.42
CA GLY A 56 -34.11 -27.15 43.55
C GLY A 56 -34.17 -25.94 42.61
N GLN A 57 -33.32 -24.92 42.91
CA GLN A 57 -33.15 -23.72 42.08
C GLN A 57 -31.65 -23.43 41.94
N TYR A 58 -31.21 -23.05 40.75
CA TYR A 58 -29.81 -22.82 40.44
C TYR A 58 -29.54 -21.56 39.61
N LYS A 59 -30.55 -20.74 39.35
CA LYS A 59 -30.42 -19.60 38.47
C LYS A 59 -29.50 -18.55 39.04
N LEU A 60 -28.45 -18.21 38.29
CA LEU A 60 -27.64 -17.01 38.52
C LEU A 60 -28.48 -15.76 38.23
N PRO A 61 -28.11 -14.57 38.78
CA PRO A 61 -28.77 -13.32 38.42
C PRO A 61 -28.90 -13.16 36.91
N GLY A 62 -30.02 -12.63 36.46
CA GLY A 62 -30.46 -12.67 35.03
C GLY A 62 -29.54 -12.07 33.99
N ASN A 63 -28.46 -11.38 34.39
CA ASN A 63 -27.46 -10.81 33.49
C ASN A 63 -26.08 -11.49 33.61
N THR A 64 -25.96 -12.60 34.33
CA THR A 64 -24.67 -13.29 34.51
C THR A 64 -24.55 -14.41 33.51
N ALA A 65 -23.77 -14.17 32.44
CA ALA A 65 -23.42 -15.21 31.48
C ALA A 65 -22.22 -16.01 32.01
N VAL A 66 -22.37 -17.32 32.08
CA VAL A 66 -21.33 -18.24 32.51
C VAL A 66 -21.20 -19.43 31.57
N THR A 67 -19.99 -19.97 31.54
CA THR A 67 -19.71 -21.32 31.02
C THR A 67 -19.50 -22.23 32.20
N TRP A 68 -20.01 -23.48 32.12
CA TRP A 68 -19.90 -24.46 33.19
C TRP A 68 -18.78 -25.46 32.92
N TYR A 69 -18.09 -25.85 33.98
CA TYR A 69 -16.91 -26.74 33.93
C TYR A 69 -17.08 -27.87 34.96
N LEU A 70 -16.45 -29.01 34.68
CA LEU A 70 -16.46 -30.20 35.56
C LEU A 70 -15.44 -30.10 36.70
N ASP A 71 -14.62 -29.07 36.72
CA ASP A 71 -13.57 -28.86 37.73
C ASP A 71 -13.45 -27.38 38.12
N SER A 72 -13.01 -27.15 39.37
CA SER A 72 -12.88 -25.79 39.96
C SER A 72 -11.79 -24.94 39.27
N GLN A 73 -10.88 -25.53 38.49
CA GLN A 73 -9.85 -24.84 37.72
C GLN A 73 -10.38 -24.40 36.35
N CYS A 74 -11.62 -24.77 36.03
CA CYS A 74 -12.28 -24.47 34.76
C CYS A 74 -11.45 -24.95 33.53
N THR A 75 -10.97 -26.18 33.57
CA THR A 75 -10.20 -26.80 32.47
C THR A 75 -11.02 -27.77 31.63
N SER A 76 -12.08 -28.36 32.20
CA SER A 76 -12.94 -29.36 31.55
C SER A 76 -14.33 -28.77 31.32
N LYS A 77 -14.52 -28.09 30.18
CA LYS A 77 -15.82 -27.50 29.78
C LYS A 77 -16.89 -28.59 29.59
N ILE A 78 -18.13 -28.30 30.01
CA ILE A 78 -19.31 -29.12 29.72
C ILE A 78 -20.29 -28.30 28.88
N GLU A 79 -20.86 -28.94 27.86
CA GLU A 79 -21.92 -28.32 27.04
C GLU A 79 -23.23 -28.32 27.81
N THR A 80 -23.85 -27.16 27.93
CA THR A 80 -25.14 -26.96 28.61
C THR A 80 -26.13 -26.27 27.69
N ASP A 81 -27.44 -26.44 27.99
CA ASP A 81 -28.47 -25.64 27.36
C ASP A 81 -28.47 -24.19 27.89
N ASN A 82 -29.34 -23.35 27.35
CA ASN A 82 -29.45 -21.93 27.75
C ASN A 82 -29.89 -21.75 29.23
N SER A 83 -30.33 -22.82 29.91
CA SER A 83 -30.67 -22.81 31.32
C SER A 83 -29.53 -23.32 32.20
N GLY A 84 -28.39 -23.74 31.62
CA GLY A 84 -27.24 -24.29 32.33
C GLY A 84 -27.33 -25.77 32.63
N LEU A 85 -28.29 -26.48 32.06
CA LEU A 85 -28.42 -27.94 32.21
C LEU A 85 -27.51 -28.65 31.19
N PRO A 86 -26.75 -29.69 31.62
CA PRO A 86 -25.93 -30.48 30.69
C PRO A 86 -26.76 -31.07 29.54
N LEU A 87 -26.24 -30.93 28.31
CA LEU A 87 -26.85 -31.52 27.11
C LEU A 87 -26.67 -33.05 27.05
N SER A 88 -25.62 -33.58 27.68
CA SER A 88 -25.40 -35.01 27.85
C SER A 88 -26.33 -35.61 28.93
N GLY A 89 -26.77 -36.85 28.76
CA GLY A 89 -27.55 -37.53 29.79
C GLY A 89 -26.80 -37.63 31.12
N ILE A 90 -27.49 -37.42 32.24
CA ILE A 90 -26.92 -37.38 33.58
C ILE A 90 -27.11 -38.76 34.21
N TYR A 91 -26.02 -39.43 34.60
CA TYR A 91 -25.98 -40.80 35.09
C TYR A 91 -25.29 -40.93 36.46
N SER A 92 -24.86 -39.81 37.04
CA SER A 92 -24.27 -39.71 38.39
C SER A 92 -24.48 -38.30 38.91
N ASP A 93 -24.25 -38.11 40.21
CA ASP A 93 -24.14 -36.76 40.79
C ASP A 93 -22.99 -36.00 40.12
N LEU A 94 -23.16 -34.68 39.96
CA LEU A 94 -22.28 -33.85 39.16
C LEU A 94 -22.01 -32.50 39.83
N ASP A 95 -20.76 -32.09 39.92
CA ASP A 95 -20.36 -30.76 40.31
C ASP A 95 -20.06 -29.90 39.09
N LEU A 96 -20.65 -28.70 39.01
CA LEU A 96 -20.43 -27.74 37.92
C LEU A 96 -19.91 -26.40 38.49
N TYR A 97 -18.84 -25.93 37.93
CA TYR A 97 -18.16 -24.70 38.34
C TYR A 97 -18.36 -23.61 37.31
N ALA A 98 -18.87 -22.46 37.74
CA ALA A 98 -19.09 -21.31 36.87
C ALA A 98 -17.79 -20.61 36.50
N LYS A 99 -17.65 -20.20 35.25
CA LYS A 99 -16.68 -19.20 34.82
C LYS A 99 -17.44 -18.11 34.07
N PRO A 100 -17.31 -16.84 34.47
CA PRO A 100 -17.89 -15.73 33.71
C PRO A 100 -17.44 -15.79 32.27
N LYS A 101 -18.37 -15.62 31.34
CA LYS A 101 -18.02 -15.46 29.93
C LYS A 101 -17.28 -14.17 29.70
N THR A 102 -16.29 -14.20 28.84
CA THR A 102 -15.72 -13.01 28.25
C THR A 102 -16.48 -12.65 26.97
N PHE A 103 -16.42 -11.40 26.55
CA PHE A 103 -17.09 -10.93 25.34
C PHE A 103 -16.08 -10.40 24.36
N LEU A 104 -14.90 -11.05 24.33
CA LEU A 104 -13.77 -10.65 23.51
C LEU A 104 -13.91 -11.26 22.11
N LEU A 105 -13.92 -10.41 21.10
CA LEU A 105 -13.93 -10.80 19.71
C LEU A 105 -12.58 -11.36 19.27
N LYS A 106 -12.57 -12.34 18.38
CA LYS A 106 -11.36 -12.80 17.67
C LYS A 106 -10.63 -11.63 17.03
N GLY A 107 -9.32 -11.64 17.09
CA GLY A 107 -8.47 -10.52 16.71
C GLY A 107 -7.37 -10.86 15.73
N TYR A 108 -6.36 -9.98 15.70
CA TYR A 108 -5.19 -10.13 14.85
C TYR A 108 -4.21 -11.16 15.41
N ASN A 109 -3.83 -12.11 14.56
CA ASN A 109 -2.84 -13.14 14.87
C ASN A 109 -1.48 -12.74 14.27
N SER A 110 -0.58 -12.25 15.13
CA SER A 110 0.73 -11.75 14.70
C SER A 110 1.69 -12.85 14.21
N SER A 111 1.44 -14.12 14.51
CA SER A 111 2.28 -15.23 14.04
C SER A 111 1.98 -15.65 12.61
N GLU A 112 0.78 -15.36 12.13
CA GLU A 112 0.30 -15.75 10.79
C GLU A 112 -0.06 -14.54 9.92
N ASP A 113 0.08 -13.31 10.45
CA ASP A 113 -0.14 -12.02 9.77
C ASP A 113 -1.55 -11.88 9.16
N TYR A 114 -2.57 -12.29 9.91
CA TYR A 114 -3.98 -12.09 9.52
C TYR A 114 -4.89 -11.81 10.71
N ASN A 115 -6.10 -11.31 10.45
CA ASN A 115 -7.13 -11.13 11.47
C ASN A 115 -8.09 -12.33 11.47
N GLU A 116 -8.20 -13.03 12.61
CA GLU A 116 -9.04 -14.22 12.74
C GLU A 116 -10.53 -13.91 12.53
N PHE A 117 -11.00 -12.73 12.97
CA PHE A 117 -12.39 -12.31 12.72
C PHE A 117 -12.67 -12.16 11.23
N PHE A 118 -11.74 -11.57 10.45
CA PHE A 118 -11.91 -11.43 9.00
C PHE A 118 -12.21 -12.78 8.33
N ASN A 119 -11.53 -13.84 8.75
CA ASN A 119 -11.71 -15.18 8.17
C ASN A 119 -13.09 -15.79 8.48
N LEU A 120 -13.81 -15.26 9.47
CA LEU A 120 -15.17 -15.72 9.81
C LEU A 120 -16.22 -15.09 8.90
N VAL A 121 -15.93 -13.97 8.23
CA VAL A 121 -16.90 -13.25 7.40
C VAL A 121 -17.18 -14.02 6.12
N PRO A 122 -18.40 -14.58 5.94
CA PRO A 122 -18.72 -15.35 4.75
C PRO A 122 -18.63 -14.48 3.48
N SER A 123 -18.15 -15.05 2.40
CA SER A 123 -18.04 -14.35 1.10
C SER A 123 -19.38 -13.91 0.49
N THR A 124 -20.49 -14.34 1.07
CA THR A 124 -21.87 -13.96 0.72
C THR A 124 -22.36 -12.75 1.51
N ALA A 125 -21.64 -12.34 2.58
CA ALA A 125 -22.04 -11.22 3.40
C ALA A 125 -21.98 -9.90 2.62
N THR A 126 -23.07 -9.13 2.70
CA THR A 126 -23.16 -7.76 2.15
C THR A 126 -23.34 -6.70 3.23
N SER A 127 -23.61 -7.13 4.46
CA SER A 127 -23.69 -6.28 5.64
C SER A 127 -23.13 -6.99 6.86
N ILE A 128 -22.54 -6.21 7.78
CA ILE A 128 -22.05 -6.68 9.08
C ILE A 128 -22.71 -5.84 10.16
N VAL A 129 -23.25 -6.49 11.20
CA VAL A 129 -23.95 -5.81 12.30
C VAL A 129 -23.47 -6.38 13.64
N PHE A 130 -22.86 -5.52 14.47
CA PHE A 130 -22.61 -5.82 15.87
C PHE A 130 -23.85 -5.49 16.69
N THR A 131 -24.39 -6.47 17.43
CA THR A 131 -25.67 -6.39 18.13
C THR A 131 -25.60 -7.08 19.49
N ASP A 132 -26.67 -6.98 20.28
CA ASP A 132 -26.88 -7.74 21.52
C ASP A 132 -28.09 -8.69 21.41
N GLU A 133 -28.62 -8.88 20.19
CA GLU A 133 -29.76 -9.75 19.92
C GLU A 133 -29.43 -11.23 20.16
N ALA A 134 -30.40 -11.97 20.62
CA ALA A 134 -30.30 -13.44 20.71
C ALA A 134 -30.25 -14.07 19.31
N MET A 135 -29.35 -15.03 19.10
CA MET A 135 -29.30 -15.82 17.87
C MET A 135 -30.53 -16.70 17.75
N PRO A 136 -31.24 -16.74 16.61
CA PRO A 136 -32.32 -17.67 16.37
C PRO A 136 -31.84 -19.14 16.40
N THR A 137 -32.63 -20.04 16.96
CA THR A 137 -32.30 -21.47 17.06
C THR A 137 -32.23 -22.19 15.70
N SER A 138 -32.73 -21.57 14.64
CA SER A 138 -32.70 -22.10 13.26
C SER A 138 -31.40 -21.82 12.54
N GLU A 139 -30.58 -20.91 13.04
CA GLU A 139 -29.36 -20.42 12.35
C GLU A 139 -28.13 -21.25 12.76
N ALA A 140 -27.19 -21.36 11.83
CA ALA A 140 -25.89 -21.98 12.10
C ALA A 140 -24.99 -21.03 12.87
N LEU A 141 -24.42 -21.50 13.97
CA LEU A 141 -23.49 -20.74 14.80
C LEU A 141 -22.13 -20.63 14.12
N ILE A 142 -21.59 -19.40 14.11
CA ILE A 142 -20.20 -19.09 13.81
C ILE A 142 -19.54 -18.65 15.12
N ASP A 143 -18.52 -19.35 15.55
CA ASP A 143 -17.76 -18.99 16.75
C ASP A 143 -16.88 -17.76 16.48
N ALA A 144 -17.25 -16.62 17.05
CA ALA A 144 -16.54 -15.36 16.94
C ALA A 144 -15.76 -14.99 18.23
N ASP A 145 -15.76 -15.88 19.20
CA ASP A 145 -15.21 -15.70 20.53
C ASP A 145 -13.73 -16.01 20.60
N ALA A 146 -12.93 -15.13 21.25
CA ALA A 146 -11.48 -15.24 21.27
C ALA A 146 -10.97 -16.38 22.14
N ASP A 147 -11.68 -16.72 23.25
CA ASP A 147 -11.24 -17.74 24.22
C ASP A 147 -12.11 -19.02 24.18
N GLY A 148 -13.09 -19.07 23.25
CA GLY A 148 -13.92 -20.25 23.02
C GLY A 148 -14.94 -20.53 24.12
N ASP A 149 -15.25 -19.54 24.99
CA ASP A 149 -16.24 -19.71 26.05
C ASP A 149 -17.69 -19.48 25.57
N GLY A 150 -17.85 -19.06 24.30
CA GLY A 150 -19.14 -18.78 23.68
C GLY A 150 -19.76 -17.46 24.12
N GLY A 151 -18.95 -16.51 24.55
CA GLY A 151 -19.37 -15.14 24.90
C GLY A 151 -19.76 -14.32 23.68
N VAL A 152 -19.11 -14.57 22.53
CA VAL A 152 -19.39 -13.89 21.27
C VAL A 152 -19.73 -14.92 20.17
N VAL A 153 -20.92 -14.81 19.62
CA VAL A 153 -21.38 -15.66 18.52
C VAL A 153 -21.71 -14.83 17.28
N ALA A 154 -21.68 -15.46 16.12
CA ALA A 154 -22.14 -14.84 14.89
C ALA A 154 -23.02 -15.81 14.10
N TRP A 155 -23.85 -15.27 13.21
CA TRP A 155 -24.69 -16.02 12.27
C TRP A 155 -25.03 -15.19 11.04
N MET A 156 -25.57 -15.85 10.03
CA MET A 156 -26.08 -15.17 8.84
C MET A 156 -27.58 -14.98 8.94
N ASP A 157 -28.07 -13.76 8.83
CA ASP A 157 -29.47 -13.40 8.62
C ASP A 157 -29.59 -12.91 7.16
N GLY A 158 -29.93 -13.81 6.26
CA GLY A 158 -29.86 -13.59 4.83
C GLY A 158 -28.43 -13.31 4.36
N THR A 159 -28.15 -12.07 3.92
CA THR A 159 -26.80 -11.62 3.54
C THR A 159 -26.14 -10.73 4.60
N THR A 160 -26.76 -10.59 5.76
CA THR A 160 -26.23 -9.84 6.91
C THR A 160 -25.55 -10.79 7.89
N MET A 161 -24.27 -10.60 8.15
CA MET A 161 -23.59 -11.24 9.26
C MET A 161 -23.88 -10.47 10.54
N LYS A 162 -24.56 -11.11 11.50
CA LYS A 162 -24.79 -10.57 12.85
C LYS A 162 -23.77 -11.15 13.82
N ILE A 163 -23.21 -10.31 14.68
CA ILE A 163 -22.27 -10.68 15.75
C ILE A 163 -22.87 -10.21 17.07
N SER A 164 -22.96 -11.08 18.06
CA SER A 164 -23.71 -10.79 19.28
C SER A 164 -23.12 -11.47 20.52
N THR A 165 -23.28 -10.79 21.66
CA THR A 165 -23.12 -11.40 22.99
C THR A 165 -24.37 -12.17 23.42
N GLN A 166 -25.49 -11.99 22.71
CA GLN A 166 -26.83 -12.52 23.04
C GLN A 166 -27.38 -12.02 24.39
N ILE A 167 -26.77 -10.97 24.95
CA ILE A 167 -27.15 -10.38 26.24
C ILE A 167 -27.47 -8.92 26.03
N SER A 168 -28.73 -8.55 26.26
CA SER A 168 -29.20 -7.18 26.06
C SER A 168 -28.38 -6.18 26.87
N GLY A 169 -27.88 -5.13 26.21
CA GLY A 169 -27.05 -4.08 26.78
C GLY A 169 -25.57 -4.47 26.95
N GLN A 170 -25.18 -5.71 26.70
CA GLN A 170 -23.77 -6.13 26.77
C GLN A 170 -23.08 -5.85 25.44
N LYS A 171 -21.97 -5.12 25.49
CA LYS A 171 -21.14 -4.85 24.30
C LYS A 171 -20.14 -5.97 24.05
N ILE A 172 -19.82 -6.14 22.77
CA ILE A 172 -18.71 -6.97 22.29
C ILE A 172 -17.43 -6.17 22.49
N ILE A 173 -16.43 -6.76 23.14
CA ILE A 173 -15.12 -6.14 23.35
C ILE A 173 -14.24 -6.38 22.13
N ALA A 174 -13.80 -5.31 21.48
CA ALA A 174 -12.82 -5.42 20.40
C ALA A 174 -11.46 -5.86 20.94
N PRO A 175 -10.68 -6.65 20.20
CA PRO A 175 -9.30 -6.94 20.54
C PRO A 175 -8.47 -5.66 20.58
N SER A 176 -7.41 -5.61 21.39
CA SER A 176 -6.53 -4.43 21.47
C SER A 176 -5.84 -4.12 20.12
N ASN A 177 -5.67 -5.14 19.30
CA ASN A 177 -5.17 -5.03 17.92
C ASN A 177 -6.28 -5.36 16.92
N CYS A 178 -6.81 -4.33 16.23
CA CYS A 178 -7.82 -4.44 15.19
C CYS A 178 -7.24 -4.39 13.77
N THR A 179 -5.93 -4.62 13.61
CA THR A 179 -5.28 -4.66 12.29
C THR A 179 -6.02 -5.64 11.36
N LEU A 180 -6.31 -5.18 10.13
CA LEU A 180 -6.97 -5.97 9.07
C LEU A 180 -8.38 -6.52 9.42
N MET A 181 -9.08 -5.97 10.44
CA MET A 181 -10.33 -6.55 10.94
C MET A 181 -11.42 -6.71 9.86
N PHE A 182 -11.54 -5.74 8.95
CA PHE A 182 -12.48 -5.77 7.84
C PHE A 182 -11.77 -5.73 6.47
N PHE A 183 -10.53 -6.22 6.42
CA PHE A 183 -9.67 -6.20 5.23
C PHE A 183 -10.35 -6.83 4.01
N GLY A 184 -10.35 -6.11 2.88
CA GLY A 184 -10.73 -6.69 1.59
C GLY A 184 -12.20 -7.12 1.45
N LEU A 185 -13.10 -6.69 2.36
CA LEU A 185 -14.54 -7.03 2.31
C LEU A 185 -15.21 -6.34 1.11
N SER A 186 -14.82 -6.75 -0.08
CA SER A 186 -15.18 -6.12 -1.36
C SER A 186 -16.66 -6.20 -1.74
N LYS A 187 -17.47 -7.00 -1.04
CA LYS A 187 -18.92 -7.13 -1.25
C LYS A 187 -19.74 -6.40 -0.19
N VAL A 188 -19.15 -6.07 0.96
CA VAL A 188 -19.82 -5.43 2.09
C VAL A 188 -20.17 -3.99 1.74
N LEU A 189 -21.43 -3.63 1.89
CA LEU A 189 -22.02 -2.31 1.60
C LEU A 189 -22.15 -1.46 2.85
N SER A 190 -22.29 -2.08 4.02
CA SER A 190 -22.47 -1.41 5.31
C SER A 190 -21.91 -2.21 6.47
N ILE A 191 -21.38 -1.51 7.47
CA ILE A 191 -20.88 -2.05 8.73
C ILE A 191 -21.50 -1.23 9.85
N ASN A 192 -22.28 -1.85 10.74
CA ASN A 192 -22.81 -1.22 11.93
C ASN A 192 -21.98 -1.64 13.15
N LEU A 193 -21.29 -0.67 13.75
CA LEU A 193 -20.37 -0.87 14.88
C LEU A 193 -20.99 -0.57 16.24
N SER A 194 -22.31 -0.29 16.33
CA SER A 194 -22.95 0.30 17.53
C SER A 194 -22.77 -0.50 18.81
N ASN A 195 -22.66 -1.83 18.69
CA ASN A 195 -22.47 -2.71 19.85
C ASN A 195 -21.02 -3.22 20.03
N LEU A 196 -20.04 -2.57 19.36
CA LEU A 196 -18.61 -2.87 19.52
C LEU A 196 -17.97 -1.86 20.50
N ASP A 197 -17.30 -2.36 21.54
CA ASP A 197 -16.51 -1.56 22.46
C ASP A 197 -15.02 -1.58 22.02
N THR A 198 -14.52 -0.43 21.60
CA THR A 198 -13.13 -0.26 21.15
C THR A 198 -12.27 0.49 22.17
N SER A 199 -12.71 0.62 23.42
CA SER A 199 -12.01 1.40 24.47
C SER A 199 -10.59 0.92 24.77
N ASN A 200 -10.29 -0.36 24.51
CA ASN A 200 -8.98 -0.96 24.74
C ASN A 200 -8.13 -1.06 23.46
N VAL A 201 -8.62 -0.56 22.32
CA VAL A 201 -7.90 -0.68 21.05
C VAL A 201 -6.71 0.27 21.00
N THR A 202 -5.55 -0.25 20.63
CA THR A 202 -4.30 0.50 20.49
C THR A 202 -3.85 0.68 19.06
N THR A 203 -4.29 -0.19 18.13
CA THR A 203 -4.03 -0.07 16.69
C THR A 203 -5.27 -0.40 15.87
N MET A 204 -5.53 0.44 14.86
CA MET A 204 -6.56 0.27 13.84
C MET A 204 -5.95 0.24 12.43
N GLU A 205 -4.69 -0.19 12.35
CA GLU A 205 -3.96 -0.31 11.09
C GLU A 205 -4.76 -1.15 10.09
N SER A 206 -4.96 -0.62 8.88
CA SER A 206 -5.66 -1.33 7.80
C SER A 206 -7.06 -1.86 8.15
N MET A 207 -7.72 -1.31 9.20
CA MET A 207 -8.98 -1.88 9.72
C MET A 207 -10.06 -2.02 8.66
N PHE A 208 -10.20 -1.05 7.76
CA PHE A 208 -11.17 -1.07 6.64
C PHE A 208 -10.48 -1.13 5.27
N TYR A 209 -9.24 -1.62 5.21
CA TYR A 209 -8.44 -1.68 3.98
C TYR A 209 -9.22 -2.38 2.86
N SER A 210 -9.32 -1.72 1.69
CA SER A 210 -10.00 -2.26 0.48
C SER A 210 -11.47 -2.67 0.67
N CYS A 211 -12.21 -2.02 1.57
CA CYS A 211 -13.67 -2.13 1.64
C CYS A 211 -14.31 -1.38 0.45
N MET A 212 -14.09 -1.92 -0.76
CA MET A 212 -14.33 -1.22 -2.03
C MET A 212 -15.81 -0.86 -2.30
N LYS A 213 -16.76 -1.57 -1.69
CA LYS A 213 -18.20 -1.34 -1.89
C LYS A 213 -18.84 -0.50 -0.77
N LEU A 214 -18.11 -0.27 0.31
CA LEU A 214 -18.59 0.55 1.41
C LEU A 214 -18.83 1.98 0.94
N THR A 215 -20.05 2.48 1.09
CA THR A 215 -20.45 3.82 0.63
C THR A 215 -20.57 4.83 1.78
N THR A 216 -20.90 4.33 2.97
CA THR A 216 -21.03 5.10 4.20
C THR A 216 -20.45 4.29 5.36
N LEU A 217 -19.86 4.98 6.33
CA LEU A 217 -19.38 4.36 7.56
C LEU A 217 -19.62 5.32 8.72
N ASP A 218 -20.39 4.89 9.71
CA ASP A 218 -20.57 5.63 10.95
C ASP A 218 -19.45 5.28 11.93
N LEU A 219 -18.63 6.27 12.25
CA LEU A 219 -17.50 6.15 13.18
C LEU A 219 -17.87 6.53 14.63
N THR A 220 -19.10 7.01 14.88
CA THR A 220 -19.52 7.48 16.21
C THR A 220 -19.41 6.43 17.31
N PRO A 221 -19.56 5.10 17.04
CA PRO A 221 -19.39 4.09 18.08
C PRO A 221 -17.95 3.84 18.51
N LEU A 222 -16.96 4.30 17.71
CA LEU A 222 -15.55 4.00 17.97
C LEU A 222 -14.98 4.91 19.08
N ASN A 223 -14.39 4.30 20.09
CA ASN A 223 -13.50 4.99 21.02
C ASN A 223 -12.05 4.76 20.57
N THR A 224 -11.41 5.83 20.09
CA THR A 224 -10.03 5.78 19.57
C THR A 224 -9.02 6.46 20.48
N SER A 225 -9.37 6.74 21.75
CA SER A 225 -8.54 7.50 22.68
C SER A 225 -7.19 6.84 23.00
N ASN A 226 -7.08 5.52 22.86
CA ASN A 226 -5.86 4.76 23.10
C ASN A 226 -5.12 4.37 21.81
N VAL A 227 -5.66 4.72 20.63
CA VAL A 227 -5.10 4.33 19.33
C VAL A 227 -3.85 5.17 19.02
N THR A 228 -2.78 4.49 18.66
CA THR A 228 -1.49 5.09 18.28
C THR A 228 -1.15 4.91 16.81
N ASN A 229 -1.73 3.90 16.15
CA ASN A 229 -1.52 3.61 14.73
C ASN A 229 -2.87 3.55 13.99
N MET A 230 -3.04 4.41 12.97
CA MET A 230 -4.18 4.44 12.04
C MET A 230 -3.72 4.32 10.59
N SER A 231 -2.50 3.81 10.36
CA SER A 231 -1.96 3.65 8.99
C SER A 231 -2.88 2.79 8.14
N SER A 232 -3.06 3.18 6.88
CA SER A 232 -3.90 2.49 5.89
C SER A 232 -5.36 2.23 6.32
N MET A 233 -5.88 2.87 7.39
CA MET A 233 -7.18 2.52 8.00
C MET A 233 -8.32 2.46 6.99
N PHE A 234 -8.35 3.36 6.02
CA PHE A 234 -9.37 3.43 4.96
C PHE A 234 -8.79 3.21 3.56
N TYR A 235 -7.58 2.65 3.46
CA TYR A 235 -6.92 2.42 2.17
C TYR A 235 -7.88 1.74 1.16
N GLY A 236 -8.00 2.31 -0.04
CA GLY A 236 -8.79 1.70 -1.11
C GLY A 236 -10.31 1.68 -0.90
N CYS A 237 -10.85 2.42 0.06
CA CYS A 237 -12.30 2.61 0.23
C CYS A 237 -12.88 3.51 -0.86
N ARG A 238 -12.91 3.01 -2.10
CA ARG A 238 -13.12 3.80 -3.34
C ARG A 238 -14.51 4.42 -3.48
N ASN A 239 -15.52 3.89 -2.78
CA ASN A 239 -16.91 4.32 -2.92
C ASN A 239 -17.39 5.18 -1.75
N ILE A 240 -16.59 5.38 -0.71
CA ILE A 240 -16.90 6.38 0.32
C ILE A 240 -16.69 7.76 -0.31
N ILE A 241 -17.77 8.54 -0.39
CA ILE A 241 -17.74 9.89 -0.97
C ILE A 241 -17.68 10.98 0.09
N ASN A 242 -18.10 10.66 1.32
CA ASN A 242 -18.06 11.54 2.47
C ASN A 242 -17.81 10.70 3.73
N LEU A 243 -16.86 11.11 4.55
CA LEU A 243 -16.51 10.45 5.81
C LEU A 243 -16.43 11.49 6.91
N ASN A 244 -17.28 11.35 7.92
CA ASN A 244 -17.23 12.21 9.11
C ASN A 244 -16.12 11.71 10.05
N LEU A 245 -15.04 12.49 10.20
CA LEU A 245 -13.89 12.17 11.05
C LEU A 245 -14.05 12.68 12.49
N SER A 246 -15.09 13.50 12.79
CA SER A 246 -15.26 14.14 14.10
C SER A 246 -15.37 13.17 15.30
N PRO A 247 -15.80 11.90 15.14
CA PRO A 247 -15.79 10.94 16.25
C PRO A 247 -14.39 10.43 16.62
N LEU A 248 -13.39 10.58 15.74
CA LEU A 248 -12.06 10.04 15.98
C LEU A 248 -11.25 10.93 16.93
N ASN A 249 -10.80 10.38 18.04
CA ASN A 249 -9.80 11.01 18.89
C ASN A 249 -8.40 10.57 18.43
N THR A 250 -7.67 11.47 17.77
CA THR A 250 -6.33 11.19 17.23
C THR A 250 -5.18 11.74 18.06
N ASN A 251 -5.44 12.16 19.32
CA ASN A 251 -4.46 12.79 20.20
C ASN A 251 -3.22 11.94 20.50
N ASN A 252 -3.31 10.63 20.33
CA ASN A 252 -2.22 9.69 20.58
C ASN A 252 -1.66 9.04 19.32
N VAL A 253 -2.21 9.37 18.15
CA VAL A 253 -1.79 8.77 16.87
C VAL A 253 -0.44 9.32 16.45
N THR A 254 0.47 8.41 16.13
CA THR A 254 1.84 8.71 15.67
C THR A 254 2.06 8.34 14.21
N ASP A 255 1.23 7.45 13.66
CA ASP A 255 1.31 6.99 12.27
C ASP A 255 -0.07 7.11 11.61
N MET A 256 -0.13 7.91 10.52
CA MET A 256 -1.29 8.10 9.64
C MET A 256 -0.93 7.81 8.17
N SER A 257 0.19 7.12 7.93
CA SER A 257 0.61 6.77 6.57
C SER A 257 -0.50 6.04 5.83
N GLU A 258 -0.70 6.36 4.55
CA GLU A 258 -1.69 5.73 3.67
C GLU A 258 -3.16 5.78 4.16
N MET A 259 -3.49 6.53 5.25
CA MET A 259 -4.80 6.44 5.91
C MET A 259 -5.99 6.56 4.95
N PHE A 260 -5.90 7.41 3.93
CA PHE A 260 -6.92 7.61 2.91
C PHE A 260 -6.44 7.27 1.50
N SER A 261 -5.32 6.57 1.38
CA SER A 261 -4.74 6.18 0.09
C SER A 261 -5.76 5.38 -0.73
N GLY A 262 -5.91 5.72 -2.02
CA GLY A 262 -6.86 5.04 -2.91
C GLY A 262 -8.35 5.33 -2.64
N CYS A 263 -8.69 6.25 -1.73
CA CYS A 263 -10.07 6.71 -1.52
C CYS A 263 -10.53 7.60 -2.67
N SER A 264 -10.63 7.02 -3.86
CA SER A 264 -10.95 7.73 -5.11
C SER A 264 -12.39 8.28 -5.17
N GLY A 265 -13.21 8.03 -4.14
CA GLY A 265 -14.55 8.60 -4.00
C GLY A 265 -14.57 10.06 -3.54
N PHE A 266 -13.58 10.47 -2.75
CA PHE A 266 -13.54 11.81 -2.15
C PHE A 266 -13.37 12.90 -3.20
N THR A 267 -14.24 13.91 -3.16
CA THR A 267 -14.07 15.18 -3.88
C THR A 267 -13.50 16.27 -2.99
N THR A 268 -13.80 16.20 -1.69
CA THR A 268 -13.26 17.00 -0.59
C THR A 268 -13.19 16.12 0.64
N LEU A 269 -12.35 16.47 1.63
CA LEU A 269 -12.27 15.82 2.93
C LEU A 269 -12.05 16.88 4.00
N ASP A 270 -12.86 16.86 5.06
CA ASP A 270 -12.68 17.74 6.21
C ASP A 270 -11.67 17.14 7.19
N LEU A 271 -10.53 17.82 7.36
CA LEU A 271 -9.45 17.42 8.25
C LEU A 271 -9.48 18.11 9.61
N THR A 272 -10.41 19.05 9.83
CA THR A 272 -10.49 19.84 11.07
C THR A 272 -10.61 19.01 12.35
N PRO A 273 -11.21 17.78 12.33
CA PRO A 273 -11.28 16.96 13.53
C PRO A 273 -9.97 16.28 13.93
N LEU A 274 -8.98 16.21 13.02
CA LEU A 274 -7.76 15.46 13.27
C LEU A 274 -6.74 16.28 14.07
N ASN A 275 -6.26 15.71 15.18
CA ASN A 275 -5.07 16.21 15.86
C ASN A 275 -3.85 15.42 15.38
N THR A 276 -2.94 16.09 14.68
CA THR A 276 -1.75 15.47 14.09
C THR A 276 -0.44 15.84 14.80
N SER A 277 -0.52 16.49 15.96
CA SER A 277 0.64 17.03 16.69
C SER A 277 1.66 15.98 17.15
N LYS A 278 1.33 14.68 17.12
CA LYS A 278 2.25 13.58 17.43
C LYS A 278 2.60 12.73 16.21
N VAL A 279 2.04 13.04 15.04
CA VAL A 279 2.24 12.23 13.83
C VAL A 279 3.64 12.45 13.29
N THR A 280 4.33 11.35 13.00
CA THR A 280 5.71 11.34 12.47
C THR A 280 5.78 10.86 11.03
N ASP A 281 4.78 10.09 10.58
CA ASP A 281 4.66 9.60 9.20
C ASP A 281 3.29 9.97 8.61
N MET A 282 3.30 10.68 7.49
CA MET A 282 2.13 11.04 6.67
C MET A 282 2.33 10.63 5.21
N SER A 283 3.23 9.68 4.96
CA SER A 283 3.48 9.20 3.59
C SER A 283 2.19 8.64 2.98
N ASP A 284 2.00 8.94 1.70
CA ASP A 284 0.91 8.43 0.88
C ASP A 284 -0.52 8.68 1.44
N ILE A 285 -0.69 9.59 2.43
CA ILE A 285 -1.98 9.73 3.16
C ILE A 285 -3.17 10.01 2.22
N PHE A 286 -2.98 10.78 1.13
CA PHE A 286 -4.02 11.07 0.12
C PHE A 286 -3.70 10.47 -1.25
N ARG A 287 -2.71 9.58 -1.33
CA ARG A 287 -2.33 8.95 -2.60
C ARG A 287 -3.55 8.33 -3.28
N GLY A 288 -3.73 8.59 -4.59
CA GLY A 288 -4.81 7.99 -5.36
C GLY A 288 -6.22 8.51 -5.03
N CYS A 289 -6.34 9.59 -4.25
CA CYS A 289 -7.60 10.32 -4.12
C CYS A 289 -7.93 11.05 -5.43
N SER A 290 -8.16 10.29 -6.49
CA SER A 290 -8.16 10.77 -7.87
C SER A 290 -9.29 11.73 -8.23
N LYS A 291 -10.35 11.83 -7.41
CA LYS A 291 -11.43 12.81 -7.58
C LYS A 291 -11.27 14.04 -6.69
N LEU A 292 -10.28 14.06 -5.80
CA LEU A 292 -10.02 15.20 -4.91
C LEU A 292 -9.68 16.43 -5.74
N THR A 293 -10.48 17.49 -5.61
CA THR A 293 -10.30 18.75 -6.38
C THR A 293 -9.64 19.84 -5.58
N ASN A 294 -9.80 19.80 -4.25
CA ASN A 294 -9.20 20.71 -3.29
C ASN A 294 -9.11 20.04 -1.93
N ILE A 295 -8.15 20.46 -1.11
CA ILE A 295 -7.98 20.03 0.28
C ILE A 295 -7.45 21.20 1.12
N ASP A 296 -8.04 21.42 2.29
CA ASP A 296 -7.54 22.37 3.26
C ASP A 296 -6.56 21.69 4.22
N LEU A 297 -5.30 22.12 4.20
CA LEU A 297 -4.23 21.57 5.02
C LEU A 297 -4.02 22.36 6.33
N THR A 298 -4.75 23.46 6.54
CA THR A 298 -4.59 24.33 7.73
C THR A 298 -4.79 23.61 9.07
N PRO A 299 -5.61 22.54 9.17
CA PRO A 299 -5.76 21.81 10.42
C PRO A 299 -4.57 20.92 10.80
N LEU A 300 -3.66 20.62 9.85
CA LEU A 300 -2.58 19.66 10.08
C LEU A 300 -1.38 20.32 10.78
N ASP A 301 -0.98 19.79 11.92
CA ASP A 301 0.33 20.06 12.51
C ASP A 301 1.33 19.01 11.98
N THR A 302 2.29 19.47 11.18
CA THR A 302 3.30 18.61 10.55
C THR A 302 4.69 18.80 11.15
N SER A 303 4.78 19.47 12.29
CA SER A 303 6.06 19.85 12.92
C SER A 303 6.95 18.67 13.34
N LEU A 304 6.36 17.49 13.58
CA LEU A 304 7.08 16.25 13.90
C LEU A 304 7.21 15.29 12.71
N VAL A 305 6.57 15.59 11.58
CA VAL A 305 6.58 14.71 10.41
C VAL A 305 7.96 14.68 9.77
N THR A 306 8.45 13.49 9.47
CA THR A 306 9.75 13.26 8.82
C THR A 306 9.64 12.68 7.41
N ASN A 307 8.49 12.07 7.08
CA ASN A 307 8.20 11.45 5.80
C ASN A 307 6.86 11.98 5.24
N MET A 308 6.92 12.62 4.07
CA MET A 308 5.78 13.09 3.28
C MET A 308 5.81 12.53 1.85
N SER A 309 6.52 11.41 1.64
CA SER A 309 6.56 10.79 0.32
C SER A 309 5.15 10.49 -0.18
N GLY A 310 4.89 10.77 -1.45
CA GLY A 310 3.64 10.45 -2.12
C GLY A 310 2.37 11.07 -1.57
N ILE A 311 2.44 12.04 -0.64
CA ILE A 311 1.27 12.57 0.09
C ILE A 311 0.09 12.92 -0.82
N PHE A 312 0.33 13.44 -2.04
CA PHE A 312 -0.71 13.75 -3.04
C PHE A 312 -0.57 12.92 -4.32
N ALA A 313 0.25 11.86 -4.30
CA ALA A 313 0.49 11.08 -5.51
C ALA A 313 -0.83 10.58 -6.14
N ASN A 314 -0.97 10.72 -7.46
CA ASN A 314 -2.17 10.33 -8.22
C ASN A 314 -3.48 11.07 -7.82
N CYS A 315 -3.39 12.24 -7.20
CA CYS A 315 -4.53 13.15 -7.04
C CYS A 315 -4.81 13.89 -8.37
N SER A 316 -5.24 13.14 -9.38
CA SER A 316 -5.27 13.59 -10.78
C SER A 316 -6.27 14.71 -11.08
N LYS A 317 -7.23 14.98 -10.21
CA LYS A 317 -8.19 16.09 -10.32
C LYS A 317 -7.82 17.31 -9.47
N LEU A 318 -6.75 17.24 -8.69
CA LEU A 318 -6.24 18.38 -7.93
C LEU A 318 -5.71 19.43 -8.90
N THR A 319 -6.31 20.63 -8.89
CA THR A 319 -5.96 21.73 -9.83
C THR A 319 -5.04 22.76 -9.24
N SER A 320 -5.07 22.91 -7.92
CA SER A 320 -4.20 23.78 -7.13
C SER A 320 -4.13 23.26 -5.70
N ILE A 321 -3.08 23.64 -4.96
CA ILE A 321 -2.91 23.31 -3.56
C ILE A 321 -2.17 24.43 -2.83
N ASN A 322 -2.63 24.77 -1.62
CA ASN A 322 -1.91 25.67 -0.74
C ASN A 322 -1.02 24.87 0.22
N LEU A 323 0.29 24.99 0.06
CA LEU A 323 1.29 24.29 0.88
C LEU A 323 1.74 25.08 2.11
N SER A 324 1.34 26.36 2.25
CA SER A 324 1.80 27.23 3.32
C SER A 324 1.51 26.75 4.75
N PRO A 325 0.47 25.90 5.01
CA PRO A 325 0.26 25.35 6.34
C PRO A 325 1.28 24.27 6.75
N LEU A 326 2.00 23.66 5.79
CA LEU A 326 2.88 22.54 6.09
C LEU A 326 4.22 23.02 6.67
N ASP A 327 4.58 22.53 7.84
CA ASP A 327 5.94 22.62 8.36
C ASP A 327 6.79 21.46 7.83
N THR A 328 7.70 21.77 6.92
CA THR A 328 8.53 20.75 6.26
C THR A 328 9.98 20.71 6.72
N ARG A 329 10.33 21.42 7.81
CA ARG A 329 11.71 21.55 8.30
C ARG A 329 12.35 20.22 8.69
N ASN A 330 11.56 19.23 9.10
CA ASN A 330 12.04 17.92 9.55
C ASN A 330 11.91 16.84 8.47
N ILE A 331 11.37 17.18 7.29
CA ILE A 331 11.16 16.22 6.21
C ILE A 331 12.49 15.82 5.57
N THR A 332 12.67 14.52 5.41
CA THR A 332 13.85 13.93 4.74
C THR A 332 13.51 13.27 3.41
N ASP A 333 12.25 12.85 3.21
CA ASP A 333 11.76 12.25 1.97
C ASP A 333 10.51 12.98 1.45
N MET A 334 10.62 13.53 0.23
CA MET A 334 9.53 14.16 -0.53
C MET A 334 9.33 13.46 -1.89
N SER A 335 9.83 12.23 -2.02
CA SER A 335 9.64 11.47 -3.26
C SER A 335 8.16 11.29 -3.58
N TYR A 336 7.81 11.26 -4.85
CA TYR A 336 6.42 11.08 -5.35
C TYR A 336 5.41 12.15 -4.90
N MET A 337 5.78 13.20 -4.15
CA MET A 337 4.85 14.09 -3.45
C MET A 337 3.67 14.55 -4.31
N PHE A 338 3.91 14.90 -5.57
CA PHE A 338 2.89 15.31 -6.55
C PHE A 338 2.82 14.37 -7.76
N SER A 339 3.46 13.20 -7.71
CA SER A 339 3.47 12.25 -8.83
C SER A 339 2.05 11.95 -9.30
N GLY A 340 1.79 12.04 -10.61
CA GLY A 340 0.45 11.77 -11.17
C GLY A 340 -0.61 12.84 -10.93
N CYS A 341 -0.24 13.99 -10.34
CA CYS A 341 -1.15 15.14 -10.20
C CYS A 341 -1.35 15.85 -11.54
N SER A 342 -1.92 15.13 -12.51
CA SER A 342 -2.06 15.60 -13.90
C SER A 342 -2.99 16.81 -14.08
N GLY A 343 -3.80 17.13 -13.07
CA GLY A 343 -4.68 18.29 -13.06
C GLY A 343 -4.01 19.59 -12.61
N LEU A 344 -2.85 19.52 -11.94
CA LEU A 344 -2.12 20.72 -11.50
C LEU A 344 -1.63 21.52 -12.71
N THR A 345 -2.02 22.79 -12.77
CA THR A 345 -1.58 23.73 -13.82
C THR A 345 -0.57 24.75 -13.30
N ASN A 346 -0.56 24.98 -12.00
CA ASN A 346 0.39 25.81 -11.28
C ASN A 346 0.67 25.20 -9.91
N LEU A 347 1.91 25.36 -9.43
CA LEU A 347 2.33 24.85 -8.13
C LEU A 347 3.34 25.83 -7.51
N ASP A 348 2.94 26.42 -6.37
CA ASP A 348 3.83 27.26 -5.58
C ASP A 348 4.61 26.41 -4.58
N LEU A 349 5.94 26.33 -4.75
CA LEU A 349 6.85 25.58 -3.90
C LEU A 349 7.50 26.44 -2.81
N THR A 350 7.28 27.77 -2.82
CA THR A 350 7.92 28.70 -1.89
C THR A 350 7.70 28.39 -0.41
N PRO A 351 6.56 27.77 0.01
CA PRO A 351 6.37 27.39 1.41
C PRO A 351 7.23 26.20 1.87
N LEU A 352 7.76 25.40 0.96
CA LEU A 352 8.47 24.17 1.33
C LEU A 352 9.91 24.47 1.79
N ASN A 353 10.26 24.03 2.99
CA ASN A 353 11.65 23.97 3.43
C ASN A 353 12.24 22.59 3.10
N THR A 354 13.11 22.54 2.09
CA THR A 354 13.72 21.29 1.62
C THR A 354 15.17 21.10 2.11
N SER A 355 15.62 21.89 3.08
CA SER A 355 17.04 21.90 3.54
C SER A 355 17.51 20.57 4.17
N ASN A 356 16.59 19.71 4.60
CA ASN A 356 16.89 18.39 5.14
C ASN A 356 16.52 17.23 4.19
N VAL A 357 15.94 17.54 3.04
CA VAL A 357 15.48 16.52 2.09
C VAL A 357 16.65 15.85 1.38
N THR A 358 16.64 14.54 1.35
CA THR A 358 17.66 13.69 0.70
C THR A 358 17.14 13.00 -0.55
N ASN A 359 15.82 12.85 -0.69
CA ASN A 359 15.16 12.18 -1.79
C ASN A 359 13.97 13.01 -2.32
N ILE A 360 14.03 13.35 -3.61
CA ILE A 360 12.97 14.03 -4.37
C ILE A 360 12.64 13.27 -5.67
N GLY A 361 13.00 11.98 -5.71
CA GLY A 361 12.70 11.14 -6.86
C GLY A 361 11.20 11.14 -7.17
N GLN A 362 10.84 11.22 -8.44
CA GLN A 362 9.47 11.22 -8.95
C GLN A 362 8.54 12.32 -8.38
N MET A 363 9.11 13.36 -7.73
CA MET A 363 8.31 14.39 -7.02
C MET A 363 7.23 15.01 -7.91
N PHE A 364 7.52 15.24 -9.19
CA PHE A 364 6.59 15.83 -10.18
C PHE A 364 6.27 14.86 -11.32
N SER A 365 6.63 13.58 -11.20
CA SER A 365 6.40 12.62 -12.27
C SER A 365 4.93 12.64 -12.73
N SER A 366 4.69 12.63 -14.05
CA SER A 366 3.35 12.64 -14.66
C SER A 366 2.46 13.85 -14.29
N CYS A 367 3.04 14.97 -13.87
CA CYS A 367 2.34 16.25 -13.73
C CYS A 367 2.08 16.88 -15.10
N LYS A 368 1.23 16.26 -15.90
CA LYS A 368 1.00 16.61 -17.31
C LYS A 368 0.41 18.01 -17.51
N GLY A 369 -0.28 18.55 -16.51
CA GLY A 369 -0.92 19.86 -16.55
C GLY A 369 0.04 21.03 -16.34
N LEU A 370 1.22 20.80 -15.73
CA LEU A 370 2.20 21.84 -15.50
C LEU A 370 2.82 22.29 -16.83
N THR A 371 2.69 23.57 -17.13
CA THR A 371 3.34 24.21 -18.31
C THR A 371 4.63 24.90 -17.97
N THR A 372 4.76 25.35 -16.73
CA THR A 372 5.94 25.96 -16.11
C THR A 372 6.08 25.46 -14.69
N LEU A 373 7.30 25.44 -14.14
CA LEU A 373 7.56 25.08 -12.75
C LEU A 373 8.75 25.90 -12.25
N ASP A 374 8.53 26.69 -11.19
CA ASP A 374 9.59 27.44 -10.52
C ASP A 374 10.24 26.58 -9.44
N LEU A 375 11.54 26.31 -9.58
CA LEU A 375 12.35 25.51 -8.67
C LEU A 375 13.20 26.37 -7.71
N SER A 376 13.12 27.69 -7.81
CA SER A 376 14.03 28.62 -7.12
C SER A 376 14.01 28.54 -5.59
N SER A 377 12.89 28.04 -5.02
CA SER A 377 12.75 27.84 -3.58
C SER A 377 13.32 26.52 -3.06
N LEU A 378 13.65 25.57 -3.93
CA LEU A 378 14.13 24.25 -3.50
C LEU A 378 15.61 24.29 -3.11
N ASN A 379 15.93 23.91 -1.89
CA ASN A 379 17.29 23.62 -1.46
C ASN A 379 17.60 22.13 -1.67
N THR A 380 18.45 21.82 -2.66
CA THR A 380 18.78 20.43 -3.02
C THR A 380 20.19 19.99 -2.59
N GLN A 381 20.87 20.78 -1.74
CA GLN A 381 22.25 20.52 -1.30
C GLN A 381 22.49 19.16 -0.62
N LYS A 382 21.42 18.54 -0.06
CA LYS A 382 21.50 17.23 0.57
C LYS A 382 20.91 16.11 -0.29
N VAL A 383 20.31 16.43 -1.41
CA VAL A 383 19.63 15.47 -2.27
C VAL A 383 20.63 14.52 -2.93
N THR A 384 20.33 13.23 -2.85
CA THR A 384 21.13 12.14 -3.44
C THR A 384 20.41 11.40 -4.56
N SER A 385 19.06 11.47 -4.61
CA SER A 385 18.25 10.92 -5.69
C SER A 385 17.27 11.93 -6.25
N MET A 386 17.27 12.05 -7.60
CA MET A 386 16.34 12.83 -8.41
C MET A 386 15.78 12.00 -9.56
N ASP A 387 15.76 10.66 -9.40
CA ASP A 387 15.27 9.76 -10.42
C ASP A 387 13.83 10.07 -10.81
N TYR A 388 13.55 10.10 -12.10
CA TYR A 388 12.23 10.36 -12.68
C TYR A 388 11.52 11.63 -12.17
N MET A 389 12.26 12.61 -11.61
CA MET A 389 11.68 13.78 -10.94
C MET A 389 10.65 14.51 -11.80
N PHE A 390 10.91 14.68 -13.10
CA PHE A 390 10.01 15.34 -14.05
C PHE A 390 9.45 14.38 -15.09
N SER A 391 9.62 13.06 -14.91
CA SER A 391 9.17 12.08 -15.88
C SER A 391 7.69 12.25 -16.23
N GLY A 392 7.35 12.22 -17.53
CA GLY A 392 5.96 12.37 -17.99
C GLY A 392 5.36 13.77 -17.83
N CYS A 393 6.14 14.79 -17.48
CA CYS A 393 5.70 16.19 -17.47
C CYS A 393 5.55 16.72 -18.90
N SER A 394 4.63 16.14 -19.67
CA SER A 394 4.45 16.44 -21.08
C SER A 394 3.95 17.86 -21.40
N GLY A 395 3.42 18.57 -20.38
CA GLY A 395 3.00 19.96 -20.51
C GLY A 395 4.13 20.98 -20.41
N LEU A 396 5.27 20.61 -19.77
CA LEU A 396 6.42 21.53 -19.63
C LEU A 396 7.03 21.86 -20.99
N THR A 397 7.10 23.15 -21.31
CA THR A 397 7.71 23.64 -22.55
C THR A 397 9.11 24.20 -22.33
N ASN A 398 9.41 24.60 -21.10
CA ASN A 398 10.72 25.07 -20.63
C ASN A 398 10.91 24.66 -19.18
N LEU A 399 12.16 24.43 -18.75
CA LEU A 399 12.52 24.08 -17.38
C LEU A 399 13.88 24.70 -17.04
N ASP A 400 13.90 25.61 -16.07
CA ASP A 400 15.14 26.20 -15.53
C ASP A 400 15.72 25.28 -14.45
N LEU A 401 16.91 24.74 -14.70
CA LEU A 401 17.63 23.85 -13.79
C LEU A 401 18.64 24.58 -12.89
N THR A 402 18.86 25.90 -13.10
CA THR A 402 19.88 26.69 -12.37
C THR A 402 19.72 26.65 -10.84
N PRO A 403 18.49 26.51 -10.27
CA PRO A 403 18.35 26.43 -8.82
C PRO A 403 18.79 25.09 -8.21
N LEU A 404 18.98 24.03 -9.01
CA LEU A 404 19.24 22.70 -8.49
C LEU A 404 20.75 22.49 -8.21
N ASP A 405 21.12 22.26 -6.96
CA ASP A 405 22.44 21.70 -6.61
C ASP A 405 22.39 20.18 -6.75
N THR A 406 23.05 19.66 -7.80
CA THR A 406 23.10 18.22 -8.08
C THR A 406 24.45 17.58 -7.68
N SER A 407 25.30 18.31 -6.94
CA SER A 407 26.67 17.90 -6.61
C SER A 407 26.75 16.58 -5.80
N LYS A 408 25.70 16.21 -5.08
CA LYS A 408 25.62 14.95 -4.30
C LYS A 408 24.75 13.90 -4.97
N VAL A 409 24.10 14.22 -6.07
CA VAL A 409 23.17 13.30 -6.73
C VAL A 409 23.94 12.16 -7.39
N THR A 410 23.48 10.94 -7.13
CA THR A 410 24.06 9.71 -7.68
C THR A 410 23.14 9.03 -8.70
N ASN A 411 21.84 9.32 -8.64
CA ASN A 411 20.83 8.76 -9.54
C ASN A 411 19.95 9.84 -10.15
N ILE A 412 20.03 9.99 -11.48
CA ILE A 412 19.17 10.86 -12.30
C ILE A 412 18.47 10.07 -13.41
N SER A 413 18.32 8.74 -13.23
CA SER A 413 17.63 7.92 -14.22
C SER A 413 16.26 8.49 -14.52
N GLY A 414 15.91 8.57 -15.80
CA GLY A 414 14.61 9.02 -16.26
C GLY A 414 14.19 10.44 -15.84
N ILE A 415 15.11 11.28 -15.36
CA ILE A 415 14.75 12.60 -14.78
C ILE A 415 13.85 13.43 -15.70
N PHE A 416 14.05 13.36 -17.03
CA PHE A 416 13.22 14.05 -18.04
C PHE A 416 12.41 13.07 -18.91
N ALA A 417 12.34 11.78 -18.55
CA ALA A 417 11.67 10.80 -19.39
C ALA A 417 10.22 11.23 -19.70
N GLY A 418 9.80 11.16 -20.96
CA GLY A 418 8.44 11.53 -21.38
C GLY A 418 8.11 13.03 -21.30
N CYS A 419 9.09 13.91 -21.12
CA CYS A 419 8.89 15.36 -21.21
C CYS A 419 8.75 15.80 -22.68
N SER A 420 7.68 15.33 -23.34
CA SER A 420 7.46 15.54 -24.76
C SER A 420 7.20 16.99 -25.18
N GLY A 421 6.84 17.87 -24.22
CA GLY A 421 6.64 19.30 -24.45
C GLY A 421 7.93 20.11 -24.51
N LEU A 422 9.04 19.60 -23.96
CA LEU A 422 10.32 20.31 -23.98
C LEU A 422 10.88 20.37 -25.39
N THR A 423 11.13 21.60 -25.88
CA THR A 423 11.75 21.84 -27.19
C THR A 423 13.21 22.23 -27.08
N ASN A 424 13.63 22.68 -25.92
CA ASN A 424 15.00 23.01 -25.55
C ASN A 424 15.24 22.68 -24.07
N LEU A 425 16.47 22.32 -23.70
CA LEU A 425 16.85 22.04 -22.32
C LEU A 425 18.34 22.39 -22.15
N ASP A 426 18.63 23.34 -21.24
CA ASP A 426 19.98 23.67 -20.83
C ASP A 426 20.46 22.73 -19.72
N LEU A 427 21.50 21.95 -19.99
CA LEU A 427 22.10 21.00 -19.06
C LEU A 427 23.30 21.58 -18.29
N THR A 428 23.73 22.80 -18.60
CA THR A 428 24.93 23.43 -17.98
C THR A 428 24.84 23.53 -16.46
N PRO A 429 23.64 23.68 -15.81
CA PRO A 429 23.56 23.71 -14.36
C PRO A 429 23.79 22.36 -13.66
N LEU A 430 23.70 21.25 -14.39
CA LEU A 430 23.78 19.93 -13.78
C LEU A 430 25.23 19.51 -13.49
N ASN A 431 25.55 19.29 -12.24
CA ASN A 431 26.78 18.63 -11.83
C ASN A 431 26.56 17.11 -11.76
N THR A 432 27.06 16.38 -12.77
CA THR A 432 26.84 14.92 -12.87
C THR A 432 28.07 14.09 -12.47
N GLN A 433 29.09 14.71 -11.83
CA GLN A 433 30.35 14.04 -11.48
C GLN A 433 30.18 12.79 -10.60
N ASN A 434 29.11 12.70 -9.79
CA ASN A 434 28.82 11.59 -8.90
C ASN A 434 27.75 10.65 -9.43
N VAL A 435 27.18 10.96 -10.59
CA VAL A 435 26.09 10.18 -11.19
C VAL A 435 26.61 8.83 -11.68
N THR A 436 25.90 7.76 -11.30
CA THR A 436 26.21 6.38 -11.72
C THR A 436 25.17 5.80 -12.68
N ASN A 437 23.96 6.36 -12.72
CA ASN A 437 22.87 5.87 -13.57
C ASN A 437 22.22 7.03 -14.35
N MET A 438 22.32 6.97 -15.68
CA MET A 438 21.66 7.90 -16.64
C MET A 438 20.66 7.18 -17.55
N SER A 439 20.21 5.97 -17.15
CA SER A 439 19.21 5.24 -17.92
C SER A 439 17.93 6.07 -18.09
N TYR A 440 17.31 6.01 -19.25
CA TYR A 440 16.04 6.70 -19.56
C TYR A 440 16.08 8.23 -19.47
N MET A 441 17.24 8.86 -19.29
CA MET A 441 17.34 10.30 -18.90
C MET A 441 16.49 11.21 -19.79
N PHE A 442 16.47 10.99 -21.09
CA PHE A 442 15.70 11.74 -22.09
C PHE A 442 14.69 10.87 -22.85
N SER A 443 14.45 9.63 -22.40
CA SER A 443 13.52 8.72 -23.07
C SER A 443 12.16 9.38 -23.29
N GLY A 444 11.61 9.33 -24.51
CA GLY A 444 10.32 9.94 -24.84
C GLY A 444 10.30 11.48 -24.89
N CYS A 445 11.45 12.16 -24.86
CA CYS A 445 11.54 13.61 -25.08
C CYS A 445 11.34 13.94 -26.57
N SER A 446 10.15 13.62 -27.08
CA SER A 446 9.85 13.71 -28.51
C SER A 446 9.82 15.15 -29.08
N GLY A 447 9.76 16.19 -28.21
CA GLY A 447 9.82 17.58 -28.62
C GLY A 447 11.25 18.12 -28.88
N LEU A 448 12.29 17.44 -28.35
CA LEU A 448 13.68 17.88 -28.50
C LEU A 448 14.17 17.62 -29.93
N THR A 449 14.61 18.68 -30.61
CA THR A 449 15.23 18.59 -31.94
C THR A 449 16.75 18.57 -31.90
N ALA A 450 17.33 19.17 -30.87
CA ALA A 450 18.77 19.19 -30.59
C ALA A 450 18.98 19.22 -29.06
N LEU A 451 20.15 18.74 -28.62
CA LEU A 451 20.53 18.74 -27.21
C LEU A 451 22.07 18.87 -27.12
N ASP A 452 22.57 19.84 -26.34
CA ASP A 452 23.98 19.92 -26.00
C ASP A 452 24.27 19.00 -24.80
N LEU A 453 25.05 17.95 -25.05
CA LEU A 453 25.43 16.93 -24.06
C LEU A 453 26.80 17.20 -23.44
N THR A 454 27.53 18.24 -23.92
CA THR A 454 28.90 18.55 -23.44
C THR A 454 29.02 18.85 -21.95
N PRO A 455 27.97 19.36 -21.25
CA PRO A 455 28.04 19.60 -19.81
C PRO A 455 28.06 18.34 -18.94
N LEU A 456 27.67 17.18 -19.48
CA LEU A 456 27.51 15.96 -18.69
C LEU A 456 28.86 15.27 -18.42
N ASP A 457 29.28 15.19 -17.15
CA ASP A 457 30.41 14.34 -16.70
C ASP A 457 29.92 12.92 -16.48
N THR A 458 30.34 11.99 -17.36
CA THR A 458 29.88 10.61 -17.36
C THR A 458 30.90 9.61 -16.81
N LYS A 459 32.00 10.08 -16.19
CA LYS A 459 33.12 9.23 -15.72
C LYS A 459 32.71 8.12 -14.74
N ASN A 460 31.59 8.27 -14.04
CA ASN A 460 31.08 7.31 -13.08
C ASN A 460 29.86 6.53 -13.56
N VAL A 461 29.35 6.86 -14.75
CA VAL A 461 28.12 6.25 -15.29
C VAL A 461 28.38 4.79 -15.70
N THR A 462 27.48 3.91 -15.26
CA THR A 462 27.53 2.46 -15.55
C THR A 462 26.44 2.02 -16.52
N SER A 463 25.31 2.77 -16.62
CA SER A 463 24.20 2.47 -17.51
C SER A 463 23.72 3.73 -18.25
N MET A 464 23.57 3.57 -19.57
CA MET A 464 22.96 4.53 -20.51
C MET A 464 21.78 3.87 -21.26
N ARG A 465 21.20 2.84 -20.64
CA ARG A 465 20.05 2.12 -21.17
C ARG A 465 18.92 3.07 -21.50
N ASP A 466 18.32 2.95 -22.70
CA ASP A 466 17.17 3.75 -23.16
C ASP A 466 17.37 5.28 -23.06
N MET A 467 18.60 5.77 -22.97
CA MET A 467 18.88 7.18 -22.61
C MET A 467 18.18 8.17 -23.55
N PHE A 468 18.07 7.87 -24.84
CA PHE A 468 17.41 8.70 -25.87
C PHE A 468 16.26 7.94 -26.56
N SER A 469 15.81 6.83 -25.99
CA SER A 469 14.71 6.05 -26.57
C SER A 469 13.49 6.95 -26.82
N ASP A 470 12.83 6.80 -28.00
CA ASP A 470 11.67 7.60 -28.41
C ASP A 470 11.87 9.14 -28.48
N CYS A 471 13.12 9.63 -28.59
CA CYS A 471 13.41 11.01 -28.96
C CYS A 471 13.15 11.19 -30.47
N SER A 472 11.89 11.17 -30.88
CA SER A 472 11.49 11.00 -32.28
C SER A 472 11.90 12.16 -33.19
N GLU A 473 12.05 13.39 -32.66
CA GLU A 473 12.37 14.59 -33.43
C GLU A 473 13.85 14.96 -33.41
N ILE A 474 14.68 14.27 -32.62
CA ILE A 474 16.10 14.60 -32.51
C ILE A 474 16.81 14.29 -33.82
N ILE A 475 17.59 15.26 -34.34
CA ILE A 475 18.25 15.17 -35.64
C ILE A 475 19.70 14.73 -35.51
N LYS A 476 20.39 15.18 -34.44
CA LYS A 476 21.79 14.88 -34.19
C LYS A 476 21.97 14.49 -32.72
N ILE A 477 22.76 13.43 -32.49
CA ILE A 477 23.27 13.05 -31.15
C ILE A 477 24.80 13.00 -31.24
N ASP A 478 25.46 13.67 -30.29
CA ASP A 478 26.91 13.69 -30.18
C ASP A 478 27.31 13.39 -28.73
N ILE A 479 27.84 12.17 -28.51
CA ILE A 479 28.33 11.73 -27.20
C ILE A 479 29.86 11.60 -27.15
N SER A 480 30.57 12.24 -28.09
CA SER A 480 32.04 12.13 -28.16
C SER A 480 32.78 12.67 -26.94
N THR A 481 32.11 13.47 -26.11
CA THR A 481 32.62 13.96 -24.83
C THR A 481 32.42 12.99 -23.67
N PHE A 482 31.65 11.94 -23.87
CA PHE A 482 31.31 11.00 -22.81
C PHE A 482 32.49 10.08 -22.45
N ASN A 483 32.76 9.94 -21.19
CA ASN A 483 33.65 8.90 -20.66
C ASN A 483 32.82 7.64 -20.41
N THR A 484 32.96 6.65 -21.28
CA THR A 484 32.19 5.40 -21.25
C THR A 484 32.95 4.22 -20.65
N LEU A 485 34.12 4.43 -20.03
CA LEU A 485 34.97 3.36 -19.48
C LEU A 485 34.28 2.50 -18.40
N LYS A 486 33.23 3.01 -17.75
CA LYS A 486 32.44 2.24 -16.77
C LYS A 486 31.09 1.77 -17.30
N VAL A 487 30.71 2.20 -18.50
CA VAL A 487 29.42 1.86 -19.08
C VAL A 487 29.41 0.40 -19.52
N SER A 488 28.47 -0.35 -19.01
CA SER A 488 28.24 -1.75 -19.37
C SER A 488 26.94 -1.97 -20.17
N ASP A 489 25.99 -1.03 -20.10
CA ASP A 489 24.66 -1.16 -20.67
C ASP A 489 24.31 0.01 -21.58
N MET A 490 24.09 -0.25 -22.87
CA MET A 490 23.58 0.66 -23.91
C MET A 490 22.35 0.04 -24.63
N TYR A 491 21.60 -0.83 -23.93
CA TYR A 491 20.39 -1.45 -24.45
C TYR A 491 19.38 -0.39 -24.89
N GLU A 492 18.79 -0.51 -26.08
CA GLU A 492 17.75 0.37 -26.68
C GLU A 492 18.08 1.89 -26.64
N MET A 493 19.35 2.26 -26.45
CA MET A 493 19.77 3.64 -26.15
C MET A 493 19.21 4.69 -27.13
N LEU A 494 19.02 4.33 -28.41
CA LEU A 494 18.57 5.22 -29.50
C LEU A 494 17.26 4.73 -30.15
N SER A 495 16.65 3.66 -29.60
CA SER A 495 15.40 3.11 -30.13
C SER A 495 14.33 4.19 -30.29
N GLY A 496 13.62 4.26 -31.39
CA GLY A 496 12.58 5.27 -31.63
C GLY A 496 13.08 6.66 -32.02
N CYS A 497 14.39 6.90 -32.19
CA CYS A 497 14.93 8.16 -32.73
C CYS A 497 14.66 8.26 -34.23
N LYS A 498 13.41 8.43 -34.64
CA LYS A 498 12.93 8.32 -36.03
C LYS A 498 13.47 9.43 -36.95
N SER A 499 13.88 10.58 -36.40
CA SER A 499 14.43 11.72 -37.16
C SER A 499 15.96 11.83 -37.11
N LEU A 500 16.64 10.92 -36.39
CA LEU A 500 18.08 10.96 -36.22
C LEU A 500 18.79 10.75 -37.59
N ILE A 501 19.58 11.74 -37.98
CA ILE A 501 20.36 11.76 -39.24
C ILE A 501 21.85 11.53 -38.96
N SER A 502 22.38 12.13 -37.89
CA SER A 502 23.79 12.13 -37.53
C SER A 502 24.05 11.67 -36.11
N LEU A 503 24.92 10.71 -35.96
CA LEU A 503 25.32 10.13 -34.66
C LEU A 503 26.84 10.11 -34.52
N ASN A 504 27.36 10.70 -33.46
CA ASN A 504 28.77 10.66 -33.11
C ASN A 504 28.98 9.79 -31.86
N LEU A 505 29.54 8.59 -32.08
CA LEU A 505 29.90 7.58 -31.07
C LEU A 505 31.43 7.48 -30.92
N ASN A 506 32.15 8.58 -30.92
CA ASN A 506 33.61 8.58 -30.67
C ASN A 506 33.90 8.28 -29.19
N VAL A 507 33.50 7.11 -28.72
CA VAL A 507 33.58 6.65 -27.31
C VAL A 507 34.30 5.30 -27.23
N ASP A 508 34.71 4.92 -26.03
CA ASP A 508 35.28 3.61 -25.70
C ASP A 508 34.18 2.66 -25.25
N THR A 509 33.98 1.56 -25.97
CA THR A 509 32.96 0.55 -25.67
C THR A 509 33.54 -0.76 -25.15
N SER A 510 34.79 -0.77 -24.69
CA SER A 510 35.50 -1.98 -24.26
C SER A 510 34.83 -2.72 -23.09
N ASN A 511 34.11 -2.02 -22.24
CA ASN A 511 33.39 -2.59 -21.10
C ASN A 511 31.88 -2.75 -21.34
N VAL A 512 31.36 -2.36 -22.49
CA VAL A 512 29.95 -2.54 -22.82
C VAL A 512 29.66 -4.01 -23.06
N THR A 513 28.65 -4.53 -22.39
CA THR A 513 28.23 -5.93 -22.49
C THR A 513 26.95 -6.11 -23.30
N THR A 514 26.14 -5.05 -23.49
CA THR A 514 24.93 -5.10 -24.31
C THR A 514 24.70 -3.81 -25.09
N MET A 515 24.40 -3.96 -26.38
CA MET A 515 23.88 -2.96 -27.31
C MET A 515 22.64 -3.49 -28.04
N THR A 516 21.95 -4.48 -27.46
CA THR A 516 20.75 -5.06 -28.08
C THR A 516 19.73 -3.96 -28.35
N ASP A 517 19.17 -3.97 -29.56
CA ASP A 517 18.16 -3.01 -30.03
C ASP A 517 18.57 -1.53 -29.94
N MET A 518 19.88 -1.26 -29.84
CA MET A 518 20.42 0.10 -29.65
C MET A 518 19.89 1.09 -30.69
N PHE A 519 19.74 0.69 -31.95
CA PHE A 519 19.23 1.52 -33.03
C PHE A 519 17.75 1.27 -33.38
N GLY A 520 17.06 0.52 -32.53
CA GLY A 520 15.63 0.26 -32.62
C GLY A 520 15.27 -1.18 -32.88
N TYR A 521 13.98 -1.45 -32.85
CA TYR A 521 13.36 -2.75 -33.06
C TYR A 521 11.94 -2.57 -33.58
N THR A 522 11.29 -3.66 -33.97
CA THR A 522 9.85 -3.66 -34.23
C THR A 522 9.14 -4.25 -33.05
N THR A 523 8.20 -3.50 -32.47
CA THR A 523 7.41 -3.94 -31.31
C THR A 523 6.50 -5.11 -31.68
N TYR A 524 5.97 -5.79 -30.66
CA TYR A 524 5.08 -6.94 -30.87
C TYR A 524 3.80 -6.59 -31.65
N ASP A 525 3.28 -5.38 -31.50
CA ASP A 525 2.13 -4.83 -32.24
C ASP A 525 2.49 -4.22 -33.59
N GLY A 526 3.75 -4.32 -34.01
CA GLY A 526 4.23 -3.94 -35.34
C GLY A 526 4.71 -2.49 -35.46
N GLU A 527 4.83 -1.73 -34.34
CA GLU A 527 5.43 -0.39 -34.41
C GLU A 527 6.92 -0.46 -34.74
N ASP A 528 7.36 0.34 -35.74
CA ASP A 528 8.76 0.48 -36.11
C ASP A 528 9.46 1.53 -35.22
N LYS A 529 10.42 1.09 -34.42
CA LYS A 529 11.26 1.90 -33.55
C LYS A 529 12.68 2.12 -34.11
N HIS A 530 12.96 1.77 -35.36
CA HIS A 530 14.31 1.90 -35.91
C HIS A 530 14.66 3.35 -36.28
N CYS A 531 15.96 3.67 -36.17
CA CYS A 531 16.57 4.95 -36.57
C CYS A 531 16.73 5.01 -38.11
N ASN A 532 15.65 4.83 -38.87
CA ASN A 532 15.69 4.64 -40.31
C ASN A 532 16.27 5.83 -41.11
N LYS A 533 16.30 7.04 -40.52
CA LYS A 533 16.89 8.23 -41.18
C LYS A 533 18.39 8.40 -40.89
N LEU A 534 18.98 7.56 -40.05
CA LEU A 534 20.41 7.65 -39.73
C LEU A 534 21.25 7.39 -40.97
N THR A 535 22.02 8.39 -41.40
CA THR A 535 22.88 8.35 -42.58
C THR A 535 24.32 8.70 -42.31
N LEU A 536 24.63 9.28 -41.13
CA LEU A 536 25.99 9.66 -40.76
C LEU A 536 26.33 9.07 -39.40
N LEU A 537 27.37 8.21 -39.33
CA LEU A 537 27.84 7.56 -38.12
C LEU A 537 29.35 7.75 -37.96
N SER A 538 29.79 8.43 -36.92
CA SER A 538 31.20 8.54 -36.57
C SER A 538 31.51 7.66 -35.34
N VAL A 539 32.63 6.91 -35.41
CA VAL A 539 33.07 6.03 -34.35
C VAL A 539 34.59 6.22 -34.09
N SER A 540 35.03 5.94 -32.84
CA SER A 540 36.44 6.00 -32.44
C SER A 540 37.19 4.71 -32.77
N ASP A 541 38.50 4.70 -32.57
CA ASP A 541 39.35 3.50 -32.61
C ASP A 541 39.20 2.57 -31.42
N LYS A 542 38.33 2.93 -30.45
CA LYS A 542 37.97 2.12 -29.28
C LYS A 542 36.52 1.69 -29.29
N PHE A 543 35.78 2.06 -30.34
CA PHE A 543 34.40 1.66 -30.50
C PHE A 543 34.31 0.26 -31.12
N SER A 544 33.48 -0.59 -30.53
CA SER A 544 33.11 -1.88 -31.06
C SER A 544 31.61 -2.09 -30.91
N PHE A 545 30.97 -2.63 -31.95
CA PHE A 545 29.62 -3.13 -31.82
C PHE A 545 29.60 -4.39 -30.95
N VAL A 546 28.67 -4.49 -30.02
CA VAL A 546 28.55 -5.61 -29.08
C VAL A 546 27.32 -6.44 -29.39
N GLY A 547 27.50 -7.74 -29.57
CA GLY A 547 26.43 -8.67 -29.93
C GLY A 547 26.09 -8.66 -31.42
N SER A 548 24.90 -9.14 -31.78
CA SER A 548 24.46 -9.30 -33.17
C SER A 548 23.10 -8.65 -33.48
N ASN A 549 22.43 -8.10 -32.48
CA ASN A 549 21.09 -7.53 -32.59
C ASN A 549 21.05 -6.06 -32.11
N TYR A 550 22.06 -5.26 -32.49
CA TYR A 550 22.07 -3.82 -32.21
C TYR A 550 21.23 -3.02 -33.21
N ASN A 551 20.83 -3.66 -34.35
CA ASN A 551 19.86 -3.19 -35.34
C ASN A 551 20.26 -1.88 -36.06
N LEU A 552 21.55 -1.73 -36.39
CA LEU A 552 21.99 -0.63 -37.25
C LEU A 552 21.18 -0.63 -38.53
N PRO A 553 20.63 0.51 -38.98
CA PRO A 553 19.78 0.56 -40.21
C PRO A 553 20.41 -0.15 -41.41
N ALA A 554 19.59 -0.95 -42.09
CA ALA A 554 20.01 -1.73 -43.26
C ALA A 554 20.49 -0.82 -44.42
N GLY A 555 21.44 -1.33 -45.18
CA GLY A 555 21.97 -0.61 -46.33
C GLY A 555 23.49 -0.69 -46.45
N THR A 556 24.05 0.06 -47.41
CA THR A 556 25.50 0.17 -47.63
C THR A 556 26.03 1.41 -46.93
N TRP A 557 27.05 1.21 -46.11
CA TRP A 557 27.75 2.26 -45.38
C TRP A 557 29.15 2.44 -45.94
N TYR A 558 29.48 3.66 -46.36
CA TYR A 558 30.77 3.99 -46.96
C TYR A 558 31.67 4.68 -45.96
N ALA A 559 32.86 4.16 -45.76
CA ALA A 559 33.93 4.81 -45.01
C ALA A 559 34.44 6.06 -45.73
N SER A 560 35.27 6.87 -45.05
CA SER A 560 35.85 8.09 -45.61
C SER A 560 36.77 7.84 -46.81
N ASP A 561 37.39 6.63 -46.87
CA ASP A 561 38.21 6.15 -48.00
C ASP A 561 37.40 5.56 -49.16
N GLY A 562 36.07 5.55 -49.08
CA GLY A 562 35.17 4.97 -50.08
C GLY A 562 34.92 3.47 -49.93
N THR A 563 35.53 2.79 -48.94
CA THR A 563 35.28 1.36 -48.67
C THR A 563 33.84 1.14 -48.26
N ALA A 564 33.18 0.16 -48.88
CA ALA A 564 31.78 -0.18 -48.62
C ALA A 564 31.63 -1.30 -47.58
N TYR A 565 30.75 -1.09 -46.62
CA TYR A 565 30.32 -2.05 -45.58
C TYR A 565 28.81 -2.22 -45.65
N THR A 566 28.29 -3.34 -45.20
CA THR A 566 26.86 -3.63 -45.25
C THR A 566 26.26 -3.81 -43.87
N SER A 567 25.04 -3.33 -43.70
CA SER A 567 24.18 -3.69 -42.55
C SER A 567 22.95 -4.43 -43.09
N ASN A 568 22.56 -5.52 -42.43
CA ASN A 568 21.35 -6.28 -42.71
C ASN A 568 20.15 -5.87 -41.85
N GLY A 569 20.28 -4.78 -41.06
CA GLY A 569 19.24 -4.32 -40.15
C GLY A 569 19.30 -4.98 -38.77
N LYS A 570 20.23 -5.91 -38.53
CA LYS A 570 20.53 -6.52 -37.23
C LYS A 570 21.98 -6.29 -36.82
N SER A 571 22.90 -6.62 -37.71
CA SER A 571 24.35 -6.45 -37.55
C SER A 571 24.95 -5.85 -38.80
N CYS A 572 26.21 -5.43 -38.71
CA CYS A 572 26.92 -4.83 -39.84
C CYS A 572 28.34 -5.40 -40.01
N THR A 573 28.96 -5.10 -41.15
CA THR A 573 30.35 -5.46 -41.46
C THR A 573 31.32 -4.31 -41.20
N ILE A 574 30.89 -3.20 -40.63
CA ILE A 574 31.76 -2.09 -40.19
C ILE A 574 32.76 -2.64 -39.19
N PRO A 575 34.07 -2.44 -39.37
CA PRO A 575 35.07 -3.02 -38.50
C PRO A 575 35.05 -2.37 -37.13
N ASN A 576 35.23 -3.19 -36.09
CA ASN A 576 35.45 -2.76 -34.70
C ASN A 576 36.85 -2.13 -34.58
N ASN A 577 37.00 -1.23 -33.60
CA ASN A 577 38.27 -0.60 -33.24
C ASN A 577 38.97 0.13 -34.39
N LYS A 578 38.20 0.73 -35.31
CA LYS A 578 38.68 1.53 -36.40
C LYS A 578 37.95 2.86 -36.45
N ALA A 579 38.67 3.94 -36.12
CA ALA A 579 38.13 5.29 -36.20
C ALA A 579 37.77 5.64 -37.65
N ASP A 580 36.52 6.04 -37.91
CA ASP A 580 36.08 6.56 -39.20
C ASP A 580 34.70 7.22 -39.10
N THR A 581 34.31 7.89 -40.18
CA THR A 581 32.95 8.40 -40.38
C THR A 581 32.31 7.71 -41.54
N TYR A 582 31.23 6.99 -41.28
CA TYR A 582 30.51 6.19 -42.24
C TYR A 582 29.25 6.93 -42.74
N THR A 583 29.06 6.93 -44.05
CA THR A 583 27.87 7.53 -44.69
C THR A 583 27.03 6.43 -45.35
N ARG A 584 25.75 6.32 -44.99
CA ARG A 584 24.80 5.40 -45.60
C ARG A 584 24.19 6.02 -46.86
N ARG A 585 24.16 5.25 -47.94
CA ARG A 585 23.54 5.61 -49.25
C ARG A 585 22.50 4.60 -49.66
#